data_ef6a0bd798fddf682aff2e7b46de2665
#
_entry.id   ef6a0bd798fddf682aff2e7b46de2665
#
_cell.length_a   1.000
_cell.length_b   1.000
_cell.length_c   1.000
_cell.angle_alpha   90.00
_cell.angle_beta   90.00
_cell.angle_gamma   90.00
#
_symmetry.space_group_name_H-M   'P 1'
#
loop_
_entity.id
_entity.type
_entity.pdbx_description
1 polymer ?
#
loop_
_entity_poly.entity_id
_entity_poly.type
_entity_poly.pdbx_seq_one_letter_code
_entity_poly.pdbx_strand_id
1 'polypeptide(L)'
;MKLFLWTIHGRIWSPVFTESVNFMNIRHLTIGSGRPKICVPLVSSTLEDLEKECASLSSCPLDMLEWRVDYLLNQEDFHATKDLETAYAVIRRHFKEVPLLTTVRTKSQGGAHKTPGGEYVSLLSLIIRSHWADVLDVEYGHEVLDTKVLIKQAHEQGIPVLMSYHKFQRAMSETELIDTYENMASFKADILKIAVMPRVPRDTASLLSAAARVREDLPETPVIAIGMGQAGQLTRIAGSDLGAPITFAAGQKASAPGQLTAAQVKAVLDVLYS
;
A
#
# COMPACT_ATOMS: atom_id res chain seq x y z
N MET A 1 29.27 -19.87 13.29
CA MET A 1 29.02 -19.23 11.99
C MET A 1 30.18 -18.27 11.73
N LYS A 2 31.10 -18.60 10.78
CA LYS A 2 32.34 -17.85 10.56
C LYS A 2 32.05 -16.62 9.72
N LEU A 3 32.24 -15.42 10.28
CA LEU A 3 32.29 -14.18 9.53
C LEU A 3 33.51 -14.18 8.60
N PHE A 4 33.29 -14.11 7.30
CA PHE A 4 34.36 -13.81 6.34
C PHE A 4 34.50 -12.28 6.25
N LEU A 5 35.61 -11.77 6.77
CA LEU A 5 36.06 -10.38 6.63
C LEU A 5 36.86 -10.27 5.33
N TRP A 6 36.38 -9.51 4.37
CA TRP A 6 37.18 -9.11 3.21
C TRP A 6 37.85 -7.77 3.48
N THR A 7 39.15 -7.72 3.42
CA THR A 7 39.95 -6.49 3.48
C THR A 7 40.47 -6.13 2.09
N ILE A 8 40.01 -4.99 1.55
CA ILE A 8 40.63 -4.35 0.39
C ILE A 8 41.12 -2.97 0.84
N HIS A 9 42.43 -2.71 0.67
CA HIS A 9 43.07 -1.43 0.97
C HIS A 9 42.98 -0.95 2.44
N GLY A 10 43.11 -1.86 3.42
CA GLY A 10 43.28 -1.47 4.83
C GLY A 10 42.06 -0.78 5.49
N ARG A 11 40.90 -0.79 4.86
CA ARG A 11 39.63 -0.35 5.47
C ARG A 11 38.81 -1.57 5.82
N ILE A 12 38.46 -1.70 7.07
CA ILE A 12 37.50 -2.69 7.55
C ILE A 12 36.15 -2.19 7.10
N TRP A 13 35.53 -2.86 6.10
CA TRP A 13 34.11 -2.70 5.81
C TRP A 13 33.35 -3.51 6.87
N SER A 14 32.89 -2.85 7.91
CA SER A 14 31.79 -3.42 8.69
C SER A 14 30.51 -3.28 7.84
N PRO A 15 29.64 -4.29 7.77
CA PRO A 15 28.32 -4.10 7.19
C PRO A 15 27.59 -3.11 8.09
N VAL A 16 27.50 -1.84 7.62
CA VAL A 16 26.70 -0.80 8.26
C VAL A 16 25.22 -1.08 7.95
N PHE A 17 24.68 -2.13 8.52
CA PHE A 17 23.25 -2.42 8.56
C PHE A 17 22.88 -2.95 9.95
N THR A 18 23.11 -2.11 10.97
CA THR A 18 22.52 -2.30 12.29
C THR A 18 21.99 -0.96 12.79
N GLU A 19 21.27 -0.23 11.96
CA GLU A 19 20.34 0.76 12.47
C GLU A 19 18.98 0.08 12.59
N SER A 20 18.36 0.29 13.73
CA SER A 20 17.04 -0.23 14.09
C SER A 20 16.02 0.21 13.04
N VAL A 21 15.83 -0.59 12.00
CA VAL A 21 14.68 -0.43 11.13
C VAL A 21 13.48 -0.70 12.01
N ASN A 22 12.71 0.32 12.35
CA ASN A 22 11.48 0.13 13.09
C ASN A 22 10.50 -0.63 12.22
N PHE A 23 10.25 -1.86 12.64
CA PHE A 23 9.26 -2.71 12.00
C PHE A 23 7.88 -2.34 12.51
N MET A 24 6.97 -2.17 11.59
CA MET A 24 5.57 -1.95 11.93
C MET A 24 4.83 -3.28 11.97
N ASN A 25 4.17 -3.56 13.07
CA ASN A 25 3.34 -4.74 13.18
C ASN A 25 1.87 -4.41 12.88
N ILE A 26 1.28 -5.14 11.93
CA ILE A 26 -0.14 -5.09 11.60
C ILE A 26 -0.69 -6.50 11.81
N ARG A 27 -1.44 -6.72 12.89
CA ARG A 27 -1.80 -8.07 13.36
C ARG A 27 -0.55 -8.95 13.51
N HIS A 28 -0.48 -10.06 12.74
CA HIS A 28 0.65 -10.99 12.73
C HIS A 28 1.74 -10.65 11.70
N LEU A 29 1.55 -9.61 10.88
CA LEU A 29 2.53 -9.21 9.88
C LEU A 29 3.51 -8.17 10.41
N THR A 30 4.79 -8.36 10.12
CA THR A 30 5.83 -7.35 10.31
C THR A 30 6.14 -6.70 8.95
N ILE A 31 5.81 -5.44 8.80
CA ILE A 31 6.08 -4.63 7.60
C ILE A 31 7.49 -4.04 7.70
N GLY A 32 8.23 -4.05 6.60
CA GLY A 32 9.61 -3.54 6.54
C GLY A 32 10.68 -4.59 6.84
N SER A 33 10.29 -5.83 7.19
CA SER A 33 11.20 -6.94 7.50
C SER A 33 10.95 -8.15 6.60
N GLY A 34 12.03 -8.83 6.23
CA GLY A 34 11.98 -10.01 5.37
C GLY A 34 11.48 -9.69 3.96
N ARG A 35 10.84 -10.68 3.32
CA ARG A 35 10.26 -10.46 1.99
C ARG A 35 9.13 -9.43 2.00
N PRO A 36 8.90 -8.72 0.90
CA PRO A 36 7.71 -7.90 0.71
C PRO A 36 6.41 -8.66 1.00
N LYS A 37 5.44 -7.96 1.63
CA LYS A 37 4.12 -8.54 1.89
C LYS A 37 3.24 -8.39 0.64
N ILE A 38 2.62 -9.48 0.23
CA ILE A 38 1.75 -9.51 -0.95
C ILE A 38 0.35 -9.03 -0.55
N CYS A 39 -0.04 -7.85 -1.01
CA CYS A 39 -1.35 -7.27 -0.83
C CYS A 39 -2.22 -7.51 -2.07
N VAL A 40 -3.39 -8.10 -1.90
CA VAL A 40 -4.34 -8.38 -2.99
C VAL A 40 -5.58 -7.50 -2.83
N PRO A 41 -5.92 -6.67 -3.83
CA PRO A 41 -7.10 -5.83 -3.78
C PRO A 41 -8.38 -6.61 -4.08
N LEU A 42 -9.43 -6.32 -3.31
CA LEU A 42 -10.82 -6.69 -3.56
C LEU A 42 -11.49 -5.54 -4.32
N VAL A 43 -12.01 -5.83 -5.52
CA VAL A 43 -12.52 -4.82 -6.46
C VAL A 43 -13.96 -5.10 -6.93
N SER A 44 -14.69 -5.86 -6.14
CA SER A 44 -16.10 -6.17 -6.44
C SER A 44 -16.99 -4.94 -6.26
N SER A 45 -17.95 -4.79 -7.16
CA SER A 45 -18.92 -3.68 -7.16
C SER A 45 -20.27 -4.03 -6.53
N THR A 46 -20.48 -5.28 -6.15
CA THR A 46 -21.67 -5.76 -5.43
C THR A 46 -21.29 -6.68 -4.28
N LEU A 47 -22.17 -6.83 -3.30
CA LEU A 47 -21.96 -7.75 -2.19
C LEU A 47 -21.90 -9.22 -2.65
N GLU A 48 -22.70 -9.59 -3.66
CA GLU A 48 -22.67 -10.93 -4.23
C GLU A 48 -21.34 -11.23 -4.92
N ASP A 49 -20.82 -10.28 -5.70
CA ASP A 49 -19.51 -10.44 -6.36
C ASP A 49 -18.38 -10.46 -5.32
N LEU A 50 -18.48 -9.67 -4.24
CA LEU A 50 -17.50 -9.67 -3.15
C LEU A 50 -17.42 -11.04 -2.47
N GLU A 51 -18.56 -11.69 -2.23
CA GLU A 51 -18.62 -13.06 -1.70
C GLU A 51 -17.87 -14.04 -2.61
N LYS A 52 -18.13 -13.99 -3.93
CA LYS A 52 -17.47 -14.84 -4.93
C LYS A 52 -15.97 -14.53 -5.02
N GLU A 53 -15.59 -13.25 -5.00
CA GLU A 53 -14.19 -12.82 -5.03
C GLU A 53 -13.45 -13.32 -3.81
N CYS A 54 -13.98 -13.14 -2.60
CA CYS A 54 -13.39 -13.65 -1.37
C CYS A 54 -13.24 -15.18 -1.39
N ALA A 55 -14.26 -15.92 -1.80
CA ALA A 55 -14.20 -17.37 -1.92
C ALA A 55 -13.09 -17.83 -2.88
N SER A 56 -12.93 -17.15 -4.01
CA SER A 56 -11.93 -17.46 -5.03
C SER A 56 -10.48 -17.19 -4.59
N LEU A 57 -10.28 -16.28 -3.64
CA LEU A 57 -8.97 -15.93 -3.12
C LEU A 57 -8.51 -16.81 -1.95
N SER A 58 -9.30 -17.80 -1.51
CA SER A 58 -8.99 -18.68 -0.37
C SER A 58 -7.66 -19.44 -0.51
N SER A 59 -7.25 -19.76 -1.73
CA SER A 59 -5.95 -20.40 -2.06
C SER A 59 -4.91 -19.42 -2.64
N CYS A 60 -5.22 -18.13 -2.70
CA CYS A 60 -4.31 -17.13 -3.23
C CYS A 60 -3.15 -16.89 -2.25
N PRO A 61 -1.90 -16.86 -2.73
CA PRO A 61 -0.74 -16.59 -1.88
C PRO A 61 -0.66 -15.09 -1.54
N LEU A 62 -1.49 -14.65 -0.60
CA LEU A 62 -1.55 -13.29 -0.10
C LEU A 62 -1.12 -13.22 1.37
N ASP A 63 -0.57 -12.09 1.78
CA ASP A 63 -0.26 -11.78 3.18
C ASP A 63 -1.31 -10.82 3.77
N MET A 64 -1.87 -9.92 2.95
CA MET A 64 -2.89 -8.97 3.33
C MET A 64 -3.86 -8.67 2.19
N LEU A 65 -5.00 -8.10 2.51
CA LEU A 65 -6.00 -7.65 1.55
C LEU A 65 -6.08 -6.12 1.52
N GLU A 66 -6.39 -5.56 0.34
CA GLU A 66 -6.86 -4.18 0.21
C GLU A 66 -8.35 -4.19 -0.12
N TRP A 67 -9.21 -3.67 0.75
CA TRP A 67 -10.62 -3.51 0.43
C TRP A 67 -10.84 -2.17 -0.27
N ARG A 68 -11.16 -2.21 -1.55
CA ARG A 68 -11.45 -1.06 -2.41
C ARG A 68 -12.94 -0.70 -2.30
N VAL A 69 -13.28 0.08 -1.27
CA VAL A 69 -14.64 0.52 -0.95
C VAL A 69 -15.28 1.28 -2.12
N ASP A 70 -14.48 2.05 -2.86
CA ASP A 70 -14.94 2.89 -3.97
C ASP A 70 -15.66 2.11 -5.09
N TYR A 71 -15.46 0.82 -5.23
CA TYR A 71 -16.20 0.00 -6.19
C TYR A 71 -17.66 -0.22 -5.77
N LEU A 72 -17.93 -0.37 -4.46
CA LEU A 72 -19.29 -0.56 -3.94
C LEU A 72 -20.13 0.71 -4.00
N LEU A 73 -19.50 1.89 -3.99
CA LEU A 73 -20.19 3.20 -3.95
C LEU A 73 -21.01 3.51 -5.22
N ASN A 74 -20.87 2.74 -6.29
CA ASN A 74 -21.58 2.93 -7.54
C ASN A 74 -22.93 2.21 -7.61
N GLN A 75 -23.39 1.53 -6.54
CA GLN A 75 -24.69 0.88 -6.51
C GLN A 75 -25.81 1.92 -6.36
N GLU A 76 -26.93 1.75 -7.10
CA GLU A 76 -28.04 2.71 -7.09
C GLU A 76 -28.67 2.88 -5.71
N ASP A 77 -28.81 1.79 -4.94
CA ASP A 77 -29.41 1.78 -3.60
C ASP A 77 -28.35 1.63 -2.48
N PHE A 78 -27.16 2.22 -2.67
CA PHE A 78 -26.09 2.10 -1.69
C PHE A 78 -26.40 2.83 -0.39
N HIS A 79 -26.36 2.08 0.73
CA HIS A 79 -26.51 2.59 2.07
C HIS A 79 -25.20 2.42 2.85
N ALA A 80 -24.39 3.48 2.97
CA ALA A 80 -23.01 3.43 3.48
C ALA A 80 -22.86 2.56 4.73
N THR A 81 -23.59 2.82 5.80
CA THR A 81 -23.42 2.06 7.04
C THR A 81 -23.78 0.58 6.87
N LYS A 82 -24.94 0.26 6.31
CA LYS A 82 -25.45 -1.10 6.17
C LYS A 82 -24.61 -1.95 5.21
N ASP A 83 -24.31 -1.38 4.04
CA ASP A 83 -23.66 -2.15 2.97
C ASP A 83 -22.17 -2.31 3.24
N LEU A 84 -21.51 -1.30 3.85
CA LEU A 84 -20.12 -1.45 4.29
C LEU A 84 -19.98 -2.41 5.48
N GLU A 85 -20.92 -2.41 6.44
CA GLU A 85 -20.93 -3.40 7.51
C GLU A 85 -21.09 -4.82 6.97
N THR A 86 -22.01 -5.00 6.02
CA THR A 86 -22.25 -6.30 5.37
C THR A 86 -21.00 -6.75 4.58
N ALA A 87 -20.39 -5.83 3.81
CA ALA A 87 -19.17 -6.13 3.06
C ALA A 87 -17.99 -6.51 3.99
N TYR A 88 -17.81 -5.77 5.08
CA TYR A 88 -16.80 -6.08 6.08
C TYR A 88 -17.02 -7.47 6.71
N ALA A 89 -18.28 -7.79 7.05
CA ALA A 89 -18.63 -9.10 7.59
C ALA A 89 -18.36 -10.24 6.59
N VAL A 90 -18.62 -10.03 5.29
CA VAL A 90 -18.26 -10.96 4.22
C VAL A 90 -16.76 -11.19 4.19
N ILE A 91 -15.97 -10.12 4.13
CA ILE A 91 -14.49 -10.20 4.09
C ILE A 91 -13.97 -10.97 5.32
N ARG A 92 -14.44 -10.62 6.53
CA ARG A 92 -13.97 -11.23 7.77
C ARG A 92 -14.39 -12.69 7.93
N ARG A 93 -15.49 -13.11 7.34
CA ARG A 93 -15.90 -14.51 7.32
C ARG A 93 -14.91 -15.39 6.56
N HIS A 94 -14.38 -14.90 5.43
CA HIS A 94 -13.40 -15.62 4.63
C HIS A 94 -11.97 -15.43 5.14
N PHE A 95 -11.65 -14.22 5.66
CA PHE A 95 -10.29 -13.79 6.02
C PHE A 95 -10.24 -13.22 7.43
N LYS A 96 -10.54 -14.07 8.42
CA LYS A 96 -10.64 -13.67 9.83
C LYS A 96 -9.38 -13.01 10.36
N GLU A 97 -8.21 -13.57 10.06
CA GLU A 97 -6.92 -13.14 10.62
C GLU A 97 -6.06 -12.34 9.63
N VAL A 98 -6.44 -12.31 8.35
CA VAL A 98 -5.67 -11.59 7.32
C VAL A 98 -5.81 -10.08 7.55
N PRO A 99 -4.69 -9.32 7.62
CA PRO A 99 -4.71 -7.87 7.71
C PRO A 99 -5.44 -7.23 6.55
N LEU A 100 -6.25 -6.20 6.85
CA LEU A 100 -7.10 -5.50 5.90
C LEU A 100 -6.70 -4.02 5.82
N LEU A 101 -6.17 -3.62 4.67
CA LEU A 101 -6.04 -2.23 4.26
C LEU A 101 -7.38 -1.79 3.68
N THR A 102 -8.03 -0.80 4.29
CA THR A 102 -9.30 -0.27 3.78
C THR A 102 -9.07 1.05 3.06
N THR A 103 -9.49 1.10 1.79
CA THR A 103 -9.20 2.17 0.85
C THR A 103 -10.48 2.72 0.22
N VAL A 104 -10.68 4.03 0.33
CA VAL A 104 -11.66 4.79 -0.48
C VAL A 104 -10.86 5.55 -1.54
N ARG A 105 -10.68 4.97 -2.72
CA ARG A 105 -9.92 5.61 -3.82
C ARG A 105 -10.79 6.59 -4.56
N THR A 106 -10.39 7.88 -4.61
CA THR A 106 -11.12 8.90 -5.36
C THR A 106 -10.88 8.80 -6.86
N LYS A 107 -11.83 9.28 -7.65
CA LYS A 107 -11.72 9.28 -9.13
C LYS A 107 -10.50 10.02 -9.63
N SER A 108 -10.08 11.08 -8.96
CA SER A 108 -8.90 11.87 -9.30
C SER A 108 -7.60 11.08 -9.16
N GLN A 109 -7.58 10.07 -8.29
CA GLN A 109 -6.47 9.16 -8.07
C GLN A 109 -6.73 7.74 -8.61
N GLY A 110 -7.62 7.59 -9.59
CA GLY A 110 -7.87 6.33 -10.31
C GLY A 110 -8.91 5.42 -9.68
N GLY A 111 -9.74 5.94 -8.79
CA GLY A 111 -10.85 5.22 -8.18
C GLY A 111 -12.03 4.98 -9.12
N ALA A 112 -12.93 4.09 -8.72
CA ALA A 112 -14.12 3.73 -9.46
C ALA A 112 -15.23 4.77 -9.30
N HIS A 113 -15.33 5.43 -8.13
CA HIS A 113 -16.38 6.39 -7.81
C HIS A 113 -15.86 7.83 -7.74
N LYS A 114 -16.73 8.80 -8.12
CA LYS A 114 -16.45 10.23 -7.92
C LYS A 114 -16.85 10.61 -6.50
N THR A 115 -15.91 10.53 -5.59
CA THR A 115 -16.12 10.81 -4.17
C THR A 115 -15.75 12.27 -3.89
N PRO A 116 -16.71 13.18 -3.68
CA PRO A 116 -16.44 14.56 -3.24
C PRO A 116 -15.74 14.59 -1.88
N GLY A 117 -14.98 15.67 -1.59
CA GLY A 117 -14.18 15.76 -0.37
C GLY A 117 -14.96 15.54 0.92
N GLY A 118 -16.16 16.12 1.06
CA GLY A 118 -17.01 15.90 2.25
C GLY A 118 -17.51 14.45 2.39
N GLU A 119 -17.85 13.78 1.28
CA GLU A 119 -18.21 12.37 1.27
C GLU A 119 -17.01 11.48 1.63
N TYR A 120 -15.84 11.79 1.06
CA TYR A 120 -14.59 11.11 1.37
C TYR A 120 -14.28 11.11 2.87
N VAL A 121 -14.33 12.30 3.49
CA VAL A 121 -14.11 12.47 4.94
C VAL A 121 -15.15 11.70 5.75
N SER A 122 -16.41 11.74 5.34
CA SER A 122 -17.51 11.04 6.04
C SER A 122 -17.36 9.53 5.99
N LEU A 123 -16.97 8.97 4.83
CA LEU A 123 -16.72 7.54 4.64
C LEU A 123 -15.54 7.07 5.47
N LEU A 124 -14.39 7.76 5.42
CA LEU A 124 -13.23 7.40 6.22
C LEU A 124 -13.53 7.50 7.73
N SER A 125 -14.23 8.54 8.16
CA SER A 125 -14.66 8.66 9.56
C SER A 125 -15.61 7.55 9.99
N LEU A 126 -16.49 7.07 9.11
CA LEU A 126 -17.34 5.92 9.37
C LEU A 126 -16.50 4.64 9.53
N ILE A 127 -15.57 4.38 8.60
CA ILE A 127 -14.66 3.22 8.63
C ILE A 127 -13.84 3.21 9.93
N ILE A 128 -13.31 4.37 10.34
CA ILE A 128 -12.53 4.51 11.58
C ILE A 128 -13.39 4.14 12.79
N ARG A 129 -14.55 4.77 12.95
CA ARG A 129 -15.44 4.53 14.11
C ARG A 129 -15.97 3.11 14.20
N SER A 130 -16.12 2.46 13.06
CA SER A 130 -16.63 1.08 12.97
C SER A 130 -15.52 0.01 13.06
N HIS A 131 -14.24 0.42 13.13
CA HIS A 131 -13.07 -0.47 13.11
C HIS A 131 -13.06 -1.43 11.91
N TRP A 132 -13.42 -0.92 10.71
CA TRP A 132 -13.43 -1.71 9.48
C TRP A 132 -12.09 -1.65 8.71
N ALA A 133 -11.02 -1.42 9.43
CA ALA A 133 -9.65 -1.41 8.87
C ALA A 133 -8.65 -1.87 9.92
N ASP A 134 -7.64 -2.65 9.50
CA ASP A 134 -6.42 -2.87 10.26
C ASP A 134 -5.35 -1.84 9.88
N VAL A 135 -5.46 -1.28 8.66
CA VAL A 135 -4.73 -0.12 8.16
C VAL A 135 -5.70 0.72 7.35
N LEU A 136 -5.67 2.03 7.51
CA LEU A 136 -6.50 2.95 6.74
C LEU A 136 -5.68 3.62 5.62
N ASP A 137 -6.18 3.59 4.37
CA ASP A 137 -5.60 4.41 3.28
C ASP A 137 -6.18 5.82 3.36
N VAL A 138 -5.32 6.83 3.46
CA VAL A 138 -5.67 8.24 3.39
C VAL A 138 -4.92 8.87 2.22
N GLU A 139 -5.65 9.42 1.24
CA GLU A 139 -5.03 10.04 0.07
C GLU A 139 -4.37 11.37 0.39
N TYR A 140 -3.14 11.54 -0.10
CA TYR A 140 -2.46 12.83 -0.13
C TYR A 140 -3.04 13.71 -1.26
N GLY A 141 -3.20 15.02 -0.98
CA GLY A 141 -3.71 15.99 -1.95
C GLY A 141 -5.14 16.46 -1.68
N HIS A 142 -5.76 16.03 -0.58
CA HIS A 142 -6.98 16.63 -0.02
C HIS A 142 -6.67 17.84 0.87
N GLU A 143 -7.71 18.50 1.36
CA GLU A 143 -7.56 19.61 2.30
C GLU A 143 -6.72 19.19 3.51
N VAL A 144 -5.71 20.01 3.83
CA VAL A 144 -4.69 19.68 4.84
C VAL A 144 -5.32 19.44 6.22
N LEU A 145 -6.31 20.28 6.59
CA LEU A 145 -6.99 20.18 7.89
C LEU A 145 -7.76 18.87 8.00
N ASP A 146 -8.56 18.54 6.99
CA ASP A 146 -9.36 17.30 6.95
C ASP A 146 -8.46 16.06 7.02
N THR A 147 -7.37 16.06 6.26
CA THR A 147 -6.39 14.97 6.26
C THR A 147 -5.77 14.77 7.65
N LYS A 148 -5.36 15.86 8.33
CA LYS A 148 -4.81 15.78 9.70
C LYS A 148 -5.83 15.29 10.71
N VAL A 149 -7.08 15.69 10.58
CA VAL A 149 -8.18 15.22 11.45
C VAL A 149 -8.41 13.73 11.28
N LEU A 150 -8.46 13.24 10.04
CA LEU A 150 -8.64 11.80 9.74
C LEU A 150 -7.50 10.95 10.32
N ILE A 151 -6.24 11.37 10.12
CA ILE A 151 -5.08 10.65 10.64
C ILE A 151 -5.13 10.61 12.18
N LYS A 152 -5.42 11.75 12.82
CA LYS A 152 -5.57 11.81 14.27
C LYS A 152 -6.67 10.88 14.77
N GLN A 153 -7.85 10.89 14.14
CA GLN A 153 -8.96 9.99 14.51
C GLN A 153 -8.58 8.51 14.37
N ALA A 154 -7.87 8.14 13.29
CA ALA A 154 -7.41 6.77 13.09
C ALA A 154 -6.43 6.34 14.21
N HIS A 155 -5.44 7.18 14.52
CA HIS A 155 -4.48 6.90 15.58
C HIS A 155 -5.13 6.81 16.97
N GLU A 156 -6.13 7.65 17.29
CA GLU A 156 -6.89 7.58 18.53
C GLU A 156 -7.66 6.25 18.68
N GLN A 157 -7.97 5.59 17.57
CA GLN A 157 -8.59 4.25 17.53
C GLN A 157 -7.56 3.12 17.35
N GLY A 158 -6.25 3.43 17.40
CA GLY A 158 -5.19 2.47 17.21
C GLY A 158 -5.08 1.92 15.78
N ILE A 159 -5.63 2.61 14.79
CA ILE A 159 -5.58 2.24 13.38
C ILE A 159 -4.43 2.97 12.70
N PRO A 160 -3.38 2.28 12.25
CA PRO A 160 -2.29 2.89 11.49
C PRO A 160 -2.77 3.38 10.13
N VAL A 161 -2.10 4.43 9.63
CA VAL A 161 -2.44 5.10 8.38
C VAL A 161 -1.37 4.87 7.32
N LEU A 162 -1.80 4.36 6.17
CA LEU A 162 -1.04 4.40 4.94
C LEU A 162 -1.47 5.64 4.15
N MET A 163 -0.59 6.65 4.05
CA MET A 163 -0.84 7.79 3.17
C MET A 163 -0.43 7.44 1.75
N SER A 164 -1.34 7.65 0.79
CA SER A 164 -1.12 7.29 -0.60
C SER A 164 -1.26 8.46 -1.56
N TYR A 165 -0.47 8.46 -2.63
CA TYR A 165 -0.58 9.38 -3.75
C TYR A 165 -0.46 8.65 -5.09
N HIS A 166 -1.39 8.91 -6.02
CA HIS A 166 -1.43 8.27 -7.33
C HIS A 166 -1.42 9.30 -8.45
N LYS A 167 -0.47 9.17 -9.38
CA LYS A 167 -0.35 10.05 -10.55
C LYS A 167 -0.28 9.24 -11.84
N PHE A 168 -1.34 9.31 -12.64
CA PHE A 168 -1.50 8.53 -13.86
C PHE A 168 -1.00 9.24 -15.13
N GLN A 169 -0.96 10.57 -15.11
CA GLN A 169 -0.76 11.36 -16.32
C GLN A 169 0.69 11.39 -16.80
N ARG A 170 1.65 11.32 -15.87
CA ARG A 170 3.09 11.36 -16.17
C ARG A 170 3.91 10.69 -15.07
N ALA A 171 5.15 10.38 -15.40
CA ALA A 171 6.17 10.13 -14.39
C ALA A 171 6.47 11.40 -13.58
N MET A 172 7.04 11.22 -12.41
CA MET A 172 7.60 12.29 -11.58
C MET A 172 9.12 12.21 -11.63
N SER A 173 9.79 13.37 -11.56
CA SER A 173 11.25 13.39 -11.39
C SER A 173 11.63 12.89 -9.99
N GLU A 174 12.89 12.50 -9.82
CA GLU A 174 13.40 12.03 -8.52
C GLU A 174 13.20 13.08 -7.43
N THR A 175 13.50 14.35 -7.72
CA THR A 175 13.26 15.46 -6.78
C THR A 175 11.79 15.60 -6.42
N GLU A 176 10.88 15.62 -7.42
CA GLU A 176 9.44 15.68 -7.14
C GLU A 176 8.94 14.52 -6.28
N LEU A 177 9.52 13.33 -6.44
CA LEU A 177 9.18 12.14 -5.63
C LEU A 177 9.63 12.32 -4.19
N ILE A 178 10.89 12.74 -3.98
CA ILE A 178 11.45 12.99 -2.64
C ILE A 178 10.64 14.07 -1.94
N ASP A 179 10.44 15.23 -2.56
CA ASP A 179 9.65 16.34 -1.99
C ASP A 179 8.23 15.88 -1.62
N THR A 180 7.62 15.03 -2.45
CA THR A 180 6.27 14.51 -2.18
C THR A 180 6.27 13.59 -0.96
N TYR A 181 7.22 12.66 -0.84
CA TYR A 181 7.34 11.79 0.33
C TYR A 181 7.60 12.59 1.62
N GLU A 182 8.49 13.59 1.58
CA GLU A 182 8.77 14.46 2.73
C GLU A 182 7.52 15.23 3.17
N ASN A 183 6.78 15.80 2.20
CA ASN A 183 5.51 16.46 2.47
C ASN A 183 4.48 15.51 3.09
N MET A 184 4.35 14.28 2.56
CA MET A 184 3.47 13.25 3.11
C MET A 184 3.89 12.86 4.54
N ALA A 185 5.18 12.72 4.81
CA ALA A 185 5.71 12.42 6.14
C ALA A 185 5.35 13.48 7.19
N SER A 186 5.23 14.77 6.77
CA SER A 186 4.82 15.86 7.65
C SER A 186 3.43 15.69 8.27
N PHE A 187 2.58 14.83 7.69
CA PHE A 187 1.27 14.46 8.23
C PHE A 187 1.34 13.40 9.32
N LYS A 188 2.51 12.78 9.54
CA LYS A 188 2.73 11.70 10.53
C LYS A 188 1.92 10.44 10.22
N ALA A 189 1.76 10.11 8.95
CA ALA A 189 1.26 8.81 8.53
C ALA A 189 2.32 7.73 8.80
N ASP A 190 1.87 6.50 9.04
CA ASP A 190 2.74 5.39 9.44
C ASP A 190 3.42 4.70 8.26
N ILE A 191 2.81 4.75 7.07
CA ILE A 191 3.34 4.21 5.82
C ILE A 191 3.13 5.24 4.72
N LEU A 192 4.11 5.43 3.85
CA LEU A 192 4.02 6.34 2.70
C LEU A 192 4.01 5.55 1.40
N LYS A 193 3.05 5.85 0.51
CA LYS A 193 2.90 5.16 -0.77
C LYS A 193 2.75 6.14 -1.92
N ILE A 194 3.63 6.05 -2.91
CA ILE A 194 3.47 6.77 -4.18
C ILE A 194 3.35 5.76 -5.32
N ALA A 195 2.34 5.95 -6.19
CA ALA A 195 2.15 5.20 -7.41
C ALA A 195 2.14 6.15 -8.61
N VAL A 196 3.07 5.95 -9.54
CA VAL A 196 3.21 6.79 -10.75
C VAL A 196 3.23 5.94 -12.00
N MET A 197 3.10 6.58 -13.17
CA MET A 197 3.13 5.93 -14.49
C MET A 197 4.48 6.17 -15.18
N PRO A 198 5.51 5.31 -14.98
CA PRO A 198 6.75 5.37 -15.73
C PRO A 198 6.47 5.13 -17.23
N ARG A 199 7.15 5.88 -18.08
CA ARG A 199 7.04 5.75 -19.55
C ARG A 199 8.30 5.16 -20.16
N VAL A 200 9.45 5.39 -19.51
CA VAL A 200 10.75 4.91 -19.94
C VAL A 200 11.51 4.28 -18.75
N PRO A 201 12.51 3.42 -18.99
CA PRO A 201 13.28 2.78 -17.91
C PRO A 201 13.90 3.75 -16.90
N ARG A 202 14.28 4.94 -17.33
CA ARG A 202 14.83 5.99 -16.45
C ARG A 202 13.82 6.42 -15.40
N ASP A 203 12.53 6.52 -15.74
CA ASP A 203 11.48 6.90 -14.78
C ASP A 203 11.38 5.88 -13.65
N THR A 204 11.50 4.59 -13.99
CA THR A 204 11.50 3.50 -13.00
C THR A 204 12.74 3.57 -12.12
N ALA A 205 13.92 3.84 -12.70
CA ALA A 205 15.15 4.01 -11.94
C ALA A 205 15.06 5.21 -10.98
N SER A 206 14.53 6.34 -11.43
CA SER A 206 14.30 7.53 -10.58
C SER A 206 13.33 7.24 -9.44
N LEU A 207 12.26 6.45 -9.69
CA LEU A 207 11.31 6.06 -8.66
C LEU A 207 11.96 5.20 -7.57
N LEU A 208 12.77 4.21 -7.95
CA LEU A 208 13.49 3.35 -7.01
C LEU A 208 14.57 4.13 -6.26
N SER A 209 15.32 5.02 -6.95
CA SER A 209 16.32 5.88 -6.34
C SER A 209 15.72 6.80 -5.28
N ALA A 210 14.60 7.47 -5.61
CA ALA A 210 13.89 8.32 -4.67
C ALA A 210 13.41 7.54 -3.43
N ALA A 211 12.84 6.34 -3.64
CA ALA A 211 12.38 5.50 -2.52
C ALA A 211 13.52 5.06 -1.61
N ALA A 212 14.66 4.64 -2.19
CA ALA A 212 15.85 4.27 -1.42
C ALA A 212 16.36 5.45 -0.61
N ARG A 213 16.44 6.65 -1.21
CA ARG A 213 16.88 7.88 -0.54
C ARG A 213 15.96 8.26 0.62
N VAL A 214 14.66 8.32 0.37
CA VAL A 214 13.67 8.68 1.41
C VAL A 214 13.71 7.68 2.57
N ARG A 215 13.95 6.40 2.29
CA ARG A 215 14.10 5.39 3.34
C ARG A 215 15.35 5.61 4.20
N GLU A 216 16.45 6.09 3.62
CA GLU A 216 17.64 6.49 4.39
C GLU A 216 17.35 7.69 5.30
N ASP A 217 16.58 8.66 4.81
CA ASP A 217 16.24 9.89 5.55
C ASP A 217 15.10 9.67 6.56
N LEU A 218 14.22 8.67 6.36
CA LEU A 218 13.08 8.29 7.21
C LEU A 218 13.12 6.79 7.58
N PRO A 219 14.13 6.32 8.33
CA PRO A 219 14.36 4.89 8.55
C PRO A 219 13.22 4.18 9.29
N GLU A 220 12.40 4.94 10.03
CA GLU A 220 11.29 4.42 10.81
C GLU A 220 9.97 4.32 10.04
N THR A 221 9.90 4.89 8.83
CA THR A 221 8.68 4.95 8.04
C THR A 221 8.78 4.07 6.80
N PRO A 222 8.01 2.96 6.70
CA PRO A 222 7.95 2.17 5.50
C PRO A 222 7.52 3.01 4.28
N VAL A 223 8.32 2.95 3.21
CA VAL A 223 8.09 3.67 1.96
C VAL A 223 7.74 2.69 0.87
N ILE A 224 6.65 2.94 0.12
CA ILE A 224 6.17 2.12 -0.97
C ILE A 224 6.21 2.92 -2.27
N ALA A 225 6.98 2.44 -3.24
CA ALA A 225 7.15 3.04 -4.56
C ALA A 225 6.62 2.10 -5.64
N ILE A 226 5.54 2.49 -6.32
CA ILE A 226 4.90 1.67 -7.34
C ILE A 226 4.97 2.35 -8.71
N GLY A 227 5.64 1.70 -9.64
CA GLY A 227 5.52 1.99 -11.06
C GLY A 227 4.33 1.25 -11.67
N MET A 228 3.36 1.99 -12.20
CA MET A 228 2.23 1.42 -12.92
C MET A 228 2.61 1.11 -14.37
N GLY A 229 1.88 0.20 -15.03
CA GLY A 229 2.16 -0.22 -16.40
C GLY A 229 3.38 -1.13 -16.51
N GLN A 230 3.70 -1.53 -17.75
CA GLN A 230 4.77 -2.50 -18.03
C GLN A 230 6.15 -1.98 -17.62
N ALA A 231 6.45 -0.70 -17.88
CA ALA A 231 7.74 -0.10 -17.52
C ALA A 231 8.00 -0.11 -16.00
N GLY A 232 6.93 -0.07 -15.19
CA GLY A 232 7.02 -0.06 -13.73
C GLY A 232 7.03 -1.42 -13.04
N GLN A 233 6.89 -2.53 -13.77
CA GLN A 233 6.74 -3.87 -13.17
C GLN A 233 7.87 -4.25 -12.21
N LEU A 234 9.12 -3.84 -12.52
CA LEU A 234 10.27 -4.11 -11.67
C LEU A 234 10.09 -3.60 -10.24
N THR A 235 9.42 -2.47 -10.04
CA THR A 235 9.21 -1.90 -8.71
C THR A 235 8.39 -2.80 -7.79
N ARG A 236 7.57 -3.70 -8.37
CA ARG A 236 6.69 -4.62 -7.61
C ARG A 236 7.43 -5.80 -7.00
N ILE A 237 8.66 -6.05 -7.46
CA ILE A 237 9.52 -7.15 -7.01
C ILE A 237 10.88 -6.66 -6.53
N ALA A 238 11.08 -5.33 -6.46
CA ALA A 238 12.38 -4.72 -6.12
C ALA A 238 12.83 -4.97 -4.67
N GLY A 239 11.91 -5.40 -3.81
CA GLY A 239 12.22 -5.71 -2.42
C GLY A 239 12.06 -4.54 -1.45
N SER A 240 12.05 -4.86 -0.17
CA SER A 240 11.82 -3.88 0.90
C SER A 240 12.86 -2.75 0.90
N ASP A 241 14.09 -3.06 0.54
CA ASP A 241 15.22 -2.10 0.54
C ASP A 241 15.11 -1.05 -0.59
N LEU A 242 14.33 -1.33 -1.61
CA LEU A 242 14.08 -0.44 -2.74
C LEU A 242 12.62 0.04 -2.80
N GLY A 243 11.96 0.19 -1.64
CA GLY A 243 10.62 0.77 -1.57
C GLY A 243 9.50 -0.20 -1.96
N ALA A 244 9.61 -1.48 -1.59
CA ALA A 244 8.53 -2.43 -1.78
C ALA A 244 8.29 -3.32 -0.53
N PRO A 245 8.13 -2.75 0.68
CA PRO A 245 7.80 -3.54 1.87
C PRO A 245 6.42 -4.19 1.79
N ILE A 246 5.51 -3.58 1.00
CA ILE A 246 4.23 -4.15 0.58
C ILE A 246 4.16 -4.03 -0.94
N THR A 247 3.84 -5.12 -1.61
CA THR A 247 3.61 -5.14 -3.06
C THR A 247 2.16 -5.50 -3.38
N PHE A 248 1.57 -4.78 -4.33
CA PHE A 248 0.17 -4.93 -4.71
C PHE A 248 0.06 -5.82 -5.95
N ALA A 249 -0.45 -7.02 -5.77
CA ALA A 249 -0.59 -8.03 -6.81
C ALA A 249 -2.07 -8.24 -7.19
N ALA A 250 -2.31 -8.68 -8.41
CA ALA A 250 -3.65 -9.05 -8.85
C ALA A 250 -4.07 -10.39 -8.21
N GLY A 251 -5.30 -10.43 -7.72
CA GLY A 251 -6.00 -11.67 -7.43
C GLY A 251 -6.53 -12.27 -8.74
N GLN A 252 -7.86 -12.26 -8.92
CA GLN A 252 -8.47 -12.65 -10.20
C GLN A 252 -8.50 -11.51 -11.22
N LYS A 253 -8.68 -10.28 -10.75
CA LYS A 253 -8.71 -9.06 -11.57
C LYS A 253 -7.62 -8.10 -11.13
N ALA A 254 -6.99 -7.43 -12.09
CA ALA A 254 -6.04 -6.37 -11.79
C ALA A 254 -6.80 -5.09 -11.39
N SER A 255 -6.36 -4.43 -10.33
CA SER A 255 -6.89 -3.12 -9.87
C SER A 255 -6.10 -1.94 -10.43
N ALA A 256 -4.94 -2.19 -11.03
CA ALA A 256 -4.08 -1.17 -11.63
C ALA A 256 -3.29 -1.76 -12.82
N PRO A 257 -2.88 -0.92 -13.80
CA PRO A 257 -2.07 -1.36 -14.92
C PRO A 257 -0.75 -2.00 -14.48
N GLY A 258 -0.35 -3.08 -15.15
CA GLY A 258 0.96 -3.73 -14.94
C GLY A 258 1.06 -4.56 -13.66
N GLN A 259 -0.03 -4.84 -12.96
CA GLN A 259 -0.01 -5.79 -11.85
C GLN A 259 0.33 -7.20 -12.34
N LEU A 260 1.25 -7.84 -11.62
CA LEU A 260 1.50 -9.28 -11.70
C LEU A 260 0.48 -10.01 -10.81
N THR A 261 0.19 -11.27 -11.10
CA THR A 261 -0.63 -12.09 -10.20
C THR A 261 0.11 -12.36 -8.88
N ALA A 262 -0.62 -12.59 -7.79
CA ALA A 262 -0.02 -12.92 -6.51
C ALA A 262 0.91 -14.16 -6.59
N ALA A 263 0.53 -15.15 -7.41
CA ALA A 263 1.36 -16.33 -7.65
C ALA A 263 2.69 -16.00 -8.36
N GLN A 264 2.66 -15.12 -9.36
CA GLN A 264 3.88 -14.66 -10.06
C GLN A 264 4.78 -13.88 -9.11
N VAL A 265 4.22 -12.94 -8.35
CA VAL A 265 4.98 -12.17 -7.35
C VAL A 265 5.60 -13.11 -6.33
N LYS A 266 4.82 -14.05 -5.76
CA LYS A 266 5.33 -15.03 -4.80
C LYS A 266 6.50 -15.83 -5.36
N ALA A 267 6.38 -16.34 -6.58
CA ALA A 267 7.42 -17.15 -7.20
C ALA A 267 8.75 -16.38 -7.33
N VAL A 268 8.71 -15.08 -7.68
CA VAL A 268 9.91 -14.24 -7.73
C VAL A 268 10.46 -13.98 -6.33
N LEU A 269 9.60 -13.63 -5.37
CA LEU A 269 10.02 -13.35 -4.01
C LEU A 269 10.62 -14.58 -3.32
N ASP A 270 10.09 -15.78 -3.58
CA ASP A 270 10.66 -17.03 -3.05
C ASP A 270 12.10 -17.27 -3.55
N VAL A 271 12.44 -16.82 -4.77
CA VAL A 271 13.82 -16.89 -5.29
C VAL A 271 14.73 -15.83 -4.67
N LEU A 272 14.21 -14.60 -4.48
CA LEU A 272 15.01 -13.48 -3.98
C LEU A 272 15.27 -13.54 -2.46
N TYR A 273 14.37 -14.20 -1.73
CA TYR A 273 14.38 -14.27 -0.25
C TYR A 273 14.49 -15.70 0.28
N SER A 274 15.05 -16.62 -0.55
CA SER A 274 15.31 -18.03 -0.18
C SER A 274 16.43 -18.20 0.84
#